data_3403eb1cc9b789c6ffcb32f89a963560
#
_entry.id   3403eb1cc9b789c6ffcb32f89a963560
#
_cell.length_a   1.000
_cell.length_b   1.000
_cell.length_c   1.000
_cell.angle_alpha   90.00
_cell.angle_beta   90.00
_cell.angle_gamma   90.00
#
_symmetry.space_group_name_H-M   'P 1'
#
loop_
_entity.id
_entity.type
_entity.pdbx_description
1 polymer ?
#
loop_
_entity_poly.entity_id
_entity_poly.type
_entity_poly.pdbx_seq_one_letter_code
_entity_poly.pdbx_strand_id
1 'polypeptide(L)'
;MNGRLHNIYVTPDGKHLITGSIPGKLLTVIDLEREVPIWELPFDLGVRPMTIEAGPDGSTKRIFGPLSDTNGFAVVDFAARKEVARITLPATSAEFETDAGRATAPSHGIGVAPDGKTLWVTSIPNNAVFVYALADLKLIGEVALPALKLPGHDAIASVPNWVTFTPDSKTIYISNAAIKSVTAIDTESRTVKAVIPVGEVPKRITTLVAN
;
A
#
# COMPACT_ATOMS: atom_id res chain seq x y z
N MET A 1 15.56 -0.48 19.54
CA MET A 1 14.23 -0.36 18.88
C MET A 1 13.15 -0.45 19.97
N ASN A 2 12.46 0.64 20.23
CA ASN A 2 11.35 0.67 21.17
C ASN A 2 10.04 0.64 20.40
N GLY A 3 9.36 -0.50 20.36
CA GLY A 3 8.03 -0.60 19.78
C GLY A 3 7.81 -1.91 19.03
N ARG A 4 6.53 -2.23 18.79
CA ARG A 4 6.15 -3.40 17.97
C ARG A 4 6.38 -3.06 16.50
N LEU A 5 7.24 -3.83 15.84
CA LEU A 5 7.42 -3.75 14.39
C LEU A 5 6.18 -4.29 13.70
N HIS A 6 5.75 -3.62 12.64
CA HIS A 6 4.54 -3.99 11.90
C HIS A 6 4.86 -4.76 10.63
N ASN A 7 5.77 -4.26 9.81
CA ASN A 7 6.19 -4.88 8.55
C ASN A 7 7.69 -4.71 8.34
N ILE A 8 8.27 -5.59 7.54
CA ILE A 8 9.68 -5.55 7.15
C ILE A 8 9.80 -5.69 5.64
N TYR A 9 10.75 -4.97 5.05
CA TYR A 9 11.03 -4.95 3.62
C TYR A 9 12.54 -4.92 3.40
N VAL A 10 13.03 -5.72 2.47
CA VAL A 10 14.43 -5.65 2.01
C VAL A 10 14.51 -4.61 0.89
N THR A 11 15.54 -3.78 0.91
CA THR A 11 15.80 -2.81 -0.16
C THR A 11 16.12 -3.52 -1.48
N PRO A 12 15.85 -2.89 -2.64
CA PRO A 12 16.07 -3.51 -3.95
C PRO A 12 17.51 -3.99 -4.18
N ASP A 13 18.50 -3.30 -3.57
CA ASP A 13 19.92 -3.67 -3.63
C ASP A 13 20.31 -4.78 -2.63
N GLY A 14 19.37 -5.24 -1.81
CA GLY A 14 19.60 -6.28 -0.80
C GLY A 14 20.47 -5.86 0.40
N LYS A 15 20.80 -4.57 0.55
CA LYS A 15 21.76 -4.11 1.58
C LYS A 15 21.09 -3.73 2.90
N HIS A 16 19.81 -3.33 2.87
CA HIS A 16 19.14 -2.83 4.05
C HIS A 16 17.79 -3.52 4.26
N LEU A 17 17.37 -3.54 5.50
CA LEU A 17 16.02 -3.89 5.90
C LEU A 17 15.33 -2.64 6.42
N ILE A 18 14.12 -2.38 5.94
CA ILE A 18 13.29 -1.25 6.36
C ILE A 18 12.11 -1.79 7.14
N THR A 19 11.82 -1.19 8.28
CA THR A 19 10.67 -1.56 9.11
C THR A 19 9.93 -0.35 9.64
N GLY A 20 8.62 -0.49 9.79
CA GLY A 20 7.75 0.50 10.40
C GLY A 20 7.21 0.03 11.75
N SER A 21 7.01 0.96 12.66
CA SER A 21 6.32 0.74 13.93
C SER A 21 5.07 1.60 14.01
N ILE A 22 3.92 0.97 14.28
CA ILE A 22 2.67 1.70 14.52
C ILE A 22 2.71 2.41 15.87
N PRO A 23 2.90 1.72 17.02
CA PRO A 23 2.91 2.38 18.32
C PRO A 23 4.17 3.25 18.52
N GLY A 24 5.28 2.87 17.90
CA GLY A 24 6.53 3.64 17.98
C GLY A 24 6.56 4.85 17.05
N LYS A 25 5.64 4.93 16.07
CA LYS A 25 5.59 6.00 15.07
C LYS A 25 6.94 6.24 14.40
N LEU A 26 7.60 5.17 14.03
CA LEU A 26 9.00 5.18 13.63
C LEU A 26 9.22 4.31 12.39
N LEU A 27 10.01 4.81 11.46
CA LEU A 27 10.62 4.04 10.40
C LEU A 27 12.09 3.81 10.79
N THR A 28 12.54 2.58 10.74
CA THR A 28 13.93 2.19 11.05
C THR A 28 14.55 1.51 9.85
N VAL A 29 15.78 1.89 9.52
CA VAL A 29 16.59 1.24 8.48
C VAL A 29 17.76 0.53 9.14
N ILE A 30 17.92 -0.73 8.81
CA ILE A 30 18.90 -1.65 9.37
C ILE A 30 19.88 -2.05 8.25
N ASP A 31 21.17 -1.99 8.53
CA ASP A 31 22.20 -2.56 7.68
C ASP A 31 22.18 -4.08 7.82
N LEU A 32 21.99 -4.81 6.70
CA LEU A 32 21.87 -6.26 6.73
C LEU A 32 23.19 -6.99 6.92
N GLU A 33 24.32 -6.39 6.57
CA GLU A 33 25.65 -6.97 6.78
C GLU A 33 26.09 -6.86 8.24
N ARG A 34 25.81 -5.69 8.85
CA ARG A 34 26.19 -5.40 10.23
C ARG A 34 25.12 -5.77 11.26
N GLU A 35 23.90 -6.01 10.81
CA GLU A 35 22.71 -6.30 11.63
C GLU A 35 22.39 -5.20 12.68
N VAL A 36 22.68 -3.95 12.33
CA VAL A 36 22.45 -2.79 13.21
C VAL A 36 21.59 -1.73 12.56
N PRO A 37 20.77 -1.00 13.35
CA PRO A 37 20.09 0.19 12.84
C PRO A 37 21.11 1.25 12.44
N ILE A 38 20.93 1.83 11.24
CA ILE A 38 21.80 2.87 10.71
C ILE A 38 21.17 4.26 10.71
N TRP A 39 19.84 4.33 10.64
CA TRP A 39 19.08 5.55 10.88
C TRP A 39 17.61 5.26 11.18
N GLU A 40 16.98 6.21 11.82
CA GLU A 40 15.57 6.19 12.20
C GLU A 40 14.90 7.51 11.82
N LEU A 41 13.64 7.44 11.39
CA LEU A 41 12.83 8.60 11.06
C LEU A 41 11.54 8.57 11.89
N PRO A 42 11.36 9.51 12.84
CA PRO A 42 10.12 9.63 13.61
C PRO A 42 9.02 10.27 12.77
N PHE A 43 7.78 9.84 13.02
CA PHE A 43 6.55 10.39 12.47
C PHE A 43 5.62 10.84 13.60
N ASP A 44 4.63 11.65 13.27
CA ASP A 44 3.53 12.02 14.17
C ASP A 44 2.49 10.90 14.32
N LEU A 45 2.43 9.97 13.35
CA LEU A 45 1.47 8.88 13.25
C LEU A 45 2.17 7.53 13.06
N GLY A 46 1.44 6.44 13.31
CA GLY A 46 1.98 5.09 13.19
C GLY A 46 2.28 4.72 11.73
N VAL A 47 3.48 4.17 11.50
CA VAL A 47 3.93 3.78 10.16
C VAL A 47 3.33 2.43 9.78
N ARG A 48 2.60 2.41 8.66
CA ARG A 48 1.87 1.27 8.11
C ARG A 48 2.69 0.51 7.06
N PRO A 49 2.12 -0.49 6.35
CA PRO A 49 2.81 -1.13 5.24
C PRO A 49 3.40 -0.12 4.27
N MET A 50 4.49 -0.48 3.61
CA MET A 50 5.18 0.44 2.71
C MET A 50 5.59 -0.26 1.42
N THR A 51 6.00 0.54 0.44
CA THR A 51 6.64 0.08 -0.78
C THR A 51 7.86 0.93 -1.07
N ILE A 52 8.77 0.40 -1.87
CA ILE A 52 10.08 1.01 -2.15
C ILE A 52 10.20 1.28 -3.64
N GLU A 53 10.59 2.49 -4.01
CA GLU A 53 11.02 2.80 -5.36
C GLU A 53 12.50 2.52 -5.51
N ALA A 54 12.83 1.69 -6.50
CA ALA A 54 14.21 1.45 -6.90
C ALA A 54 14.69 2.53 -7.88
N GLY A 55 15.95 2.95 -7.74
CA GLY A 55 16.66 3.69 -8.77
C GLY A 55 17.06 2.78 -9.94
N PRO A 56 17.51 3.38 -11.06
CA PRO A 56 17.95 2.61 -12.23
C PRO A 56 19.15 1.67 -11.94
N ASP A 57 19.92 1.97 -10.93
CA ASP A 57 21.07 1.21 -10.44
C ASP A 57 20.70 0.18 -9.36
N GLY A 58 19.41 0.01 -9.07
CA GLY A 58 18.91 -0.86 -8.00
C GLY A 58 18.98 -0.23 -6.60
N SER A 59 19.48 0.99 -6.44
CA SER A 59 19.50 1.69 -5.15
C SER A 59 18.08 2.02 -4.69
N THR A 60 17.91 2.24 -3.38
CA THR A 60 16.66 2.75 -2.82
C THR A 60 16.57 4.25 -3.06
N LYS A 61 15.49 4.68 -3.74
CA LYS A 61 15.25 6.10 -4.02
C LYS A 61 14.26 6.72 -3.06
N ARG A 62 13.03 6.23 -3.05
CA ARG A 62 11.95 6.69 -2.16
C ARG A 62 11.25 5.53 -1.48
N ILE A 63 10.71 5.81 -0.29
CA ILE A 63 9.82 4.89 0.42
C ILE A 63 8.46 5.57 0.47
N PHE A 64 7.41 4.83 0.18
CA PHE A 64 6.01 5.28 0.29
C PHE A 64 5.30 4.43 1.33
N GLY A 65 4.66 5.07 2.30
CA GLY A 65 3.95 4.35 3.37
C GLY A 65 2.73 5.11 3.86
N PRO A 66 1.53 4.48 3.87
CA PRO A 66 0.40 4.99 4.61
C PRO A 66 0.74 5.21 6.07
N LEU A 67 0.11 6.20 6.68
CA LEU A 67 0.19 6.45 8.11
C LEU A 67 -1.17 6.14 8.76
N SER A 68 -1.14 5.80 10.05
CA SER A 68 -2.37 5.56 10.82
C SER A 68 -3.28 6.78 10.76
N ASP A 69 -4.57 6.53 10.75
CA ASP A 69 -5.63 7.56 10.82
C ASP A 69 -5.64 8.55 9.65
N THR A 70 -4.89 8.26 8.56
CA THR A 70 -4.87 9.09 7.35
C THR A 70 -5.32 8.32 6.12
N ASN A 71 -6.15 8.96 5.26
CA ASN A 71 -6.43 8.46 3.93
C ASN A 71 -5.41 9.05 2.96
N GLY A 72 -4.24 8.41 2.90
CA GLY A 72 -3.09 8.92 2.16
C GLY A 72 -1.79 8.20 2.51
N PHE A 73 -0.68 8.80 2.12
CA PHE A 73 0.65 8.23 2.34
C PHE A 73 1.74 9.29 2.47
N ALA A 74 2.77 8.95 3.24
CA ALA A 74 4.00 9.71 3.33
C ALA A 74 4.99 9.28 2.24
N VAL A 75 5.84 10.20 1.83
CA VAL A 75 6.94 10.02 0.89
C VAL A 75 8.25 10.32 1.60
N VAL A 76 9.12 9.34 1.71
CA VAL A 76 10.44 9.48 2.33
C VAL A 76 11.52 9.43 1.26
N ASP A 77 12.37 10.43 1.21
CA ASP A 77 13.62 10.38 0.45
C ASP A 77 14.64 9.56 1.24
N PHE A 78 15.09 8.45 0.66
CA PHE A 78 15.97 7.53 1.35
C PHE A 78 17.36 8.13 1.62
N ALA A 79 17.94 8.82 0.64
CA ALA A 79 19.25 9.44 0.77
C ALA A 79 19.25 10.63 1.73
N ALA A 80 18.20 11.47 1.66
CA ALA A 80 18.04 12.60 2.57
C ALA A 80 17.56 12.18 3.98
N ARG A 81 17.10 10.94 4.16
CA ARG A 81 16.59 10.36 5.42
C ARG A 81 15.48 11.19 6.04
N LYS A 82 14.56 11.70 5.22
CA LYS A 82 13.48 12.57 5.67
C LYS A 82 12.19 12.38 4.91
N GLU A 83 11.05 12.68 5.53
CA GLU A 83 9.78 12.87 4.87
C GLU A 83 9.87 14.11 3.97
N VAL A 84 9.57 13.96 2.67
CA VAL A 84 9.64 15.06 1.70
C VAL A 84 8.28 15.48 1.20
N ALA A 85 7.27 14.64 1.36
CA ALA A 85 5.88 14.95 1.03
C ALA A 85 4.91 14.06 1.80
N ARG A 86 3.68 14.53 1.92
CA ARG A 86 2.53 13.76 2.41
C ARG A 86 1.37 14.00 1.45
N ILE A 87 0.84 12.92 0.89
CA ILE A 87 -0.23 12.95 -0.11
C ILE A 87 -1.52 12.50 0.56
N THR A 88 -2.56 13.32 0.47
CA THR A 88 -3.92 12.95 0.87
C THR A 88 -4.67 12.46 -0.35
N LEU A 89 -5.33 11.31 -0.24
CA LEU A 89 -6.19 10.78 -1.30
C LEU A 89 -7.46 11.65 -1.41
N PRO A 90 -8.12 11.65 -2.58
CA PRO A 90 -9.38 12.36 -2.76
C PRO A 90 -10.42 11.97 -1.72
N ALA A 91 -11.21 12.95 -1.27
CA ALA A 91 -12.34 12.69 -0.40
C ALA A 91 -13.39 11.84 -1.13
N THR A 92 -14.04 10.94 -0.40
CA THR A 92 -15.14 10.14 -0.95
C THR A 92 -16.46 10.89 -0.80
N SER A 93 -17.34 10.72 -1.79
CA SER A 93 -18.77 11.03 -1.68
C SER A 93 -19.61 9.77 -1.42
N ALA A 94 -19.00 8.58 -1.43
CA ALA A 94 -19.69 7.33 -1.20
C ALA A 94 -19.80 7.04 0.30
N GLU A 95 -21.01 6.85 0.78
CA GLU A 95 -21.29 6.32 2.10
C GLU A 95 -21.35 4.79 1.98
N PHE A 96 -20.30 4.12 2.46
CA PHE A 96 -20.33 2.69 2.69
C PHE A 96 -20.58 2.44 4.17
N GLU A 97 -21.62 1.66 4.51
CA GLU A 97 -21.71 1.10 5.86
C GLU A 97 -20.50 0.20 6.11
N THR A 98 -19.54 0.71 6.81
CA THR A 98 -18.44 -0.10 7.31
C THR A 98 -18.03 0.42 8.68
N ASP A 99 -17.79 -0.49 9.61
CA ASP A 99 -16.85 -0.23 10.72
C ASP A 99 -15.48 0.21 10.19
N ALA A 100 -15.24 0.08 8.90
CA ALA A 100 -14.08 0.54 8.16
C ALA A 100 -13.94 2.07 8.13
N GLY A 101 -15.00 2.85 8.30
CA GLY A 101 -14.91 4.30 8.54
C GLY A 101 -14.24 4.64 9.87
N ARG A 102 -14.13 3.66 10.77
CA ARG A 102 -13.38 3.72 12.03
C ARG A 102 -12.03 2.98 11.92
N ALA A 103 -11.65 2.51 10.72
CA ALA A 103 -10.40 1.82 10.54
C ALA A 103 -9.24 2.77 10.85
N THR A 104 -8.37 2.37 11.77
CA THR A 104 -7.11 3.07 12.09
C THR A 104 -6.11 3.07 10.92
N ALA A 105 -6.53 2.60 9.75
CA ALA A 105 -5.76 2.54 8.52
C ALA A 105 -6.67 2.80 7.29
N PRO A 106 -7.15 4.05 7.08
CA PRO A 106 -7.98 4.37 5.92
C PRO A 106 -7.31 4.05 4.58
N SER A 107 -6.00 4.27 4.46
CA SER A 107 -5.14 3.71 3.41
C SER A 107 -4.28 2.60 3.99
N HIS A 108 -4.14 1.47 3.28
CA HIS A 108 -3.40 0.33 3.80
C HIS A 108 -2.46 -0.29 2.75
N GLY A 109 -2.99 -0.83 1.66
CA GLY A 109 -2.18 -1.40 0.58
C GLY A 109 -1.55 -0.32 -0.27
N ILE A 110 -0.24 -0.41 -0.48
CA ILE A 110 0.51 0.49 -1.35
C ILE A 110 1.56 -0.31 -2.11
N GLY A 111 1.74 -0.03 -3.40
CA GLY A 111 2.69 -0.75 -4.22
C GLY A 111 3.17 0.06 -5.42
N VAL A 112 4.49 0.09 -5.63
CA VAL A 112 5.10 0.53 -6.88
C VAL A 112 5.01 -0.61 -7.88
N ALA A 113 4.53 -0.34 -9.09
CA ALA A 113 4.51 -1.32 -10.15
C ALA A 113 5.95 -1.71 -10.55
N PRO A 114 6.23 -2.99 -10.88
CA PRO A 114 7.58 -3.45 -11.20
C PRO A 114 8.27 -2.70 -12.33
N ASP A 115 7.52 -2.11 -13.26
CA ASP A 115 8.04 -1.29 -14.35
C ASP A 115 8.47 0.14 -13.92
N GLY A 116 8.26 0.48 -12.64
CA GLY A 116 8.65 1.79 -12.09
C GLY A 116 7.85 2.97 -12.61
N LYS A 117 6.66 2.78 -13.20
CA LYS A 117 5.88 3.87 -13.78
C LYS A 117 4.76 4.38 -12.88
N THR A 118 4.16 3.51 -12.09
CA THR A 118 2.97 3.83 -11.30
C THR A 118 3.08 3.39 -9.85
N LEU A 119 2.42 4.15 -8.98
CA LEU A 119 2.20 3.83 -7.57
C LEU A 119 0.70 3.65 -7.36
N TRP A 120 0.30 2.54 -6.74
CA TRP A 120 -1.09 2.18 -6.48
C TRP A 120 -1.35 2.16 -4.98
N VAL A 121 -2.43 2.81 -4.56
CA VAL A 121 -2.76 2.98 -3.12
C VAL A 121 -4.22 2.66 -2.88
N THR A 122 -4.50 1.73 -1.97
CA THR A 122 -5.88 1.41 -1.59
C THR A 122 -6.46 2.45 -0.65
N SER A 123 -7.76 2.73 -0.81
CA SER A 123 -8.55 3.54 0.11
C SER A 123 -9.77 2.75 0.57
N ILE A 124 -9.87 2.54 1.87
CA ILE A 124 -11.03 1.88 2.48
C ILE A 124 -12.26 2.80 2.41
N PRO A 125 -12.18 4.10 2.79
CA PRO A 125 -13.32 5.00 2.72
C PRO A 125 -13.90 5.17 1.31
N ASN A 126 -13.04 5.16 0.30
CA ASN A 126 -13.48 5.30 -1.10
C ASN A 126 -13.91 3.95 -1.72
N ASN A 127 -13.63 2.83 -1.06
CA ASN A 127 -13.74 1.49 -1.66
C ASN A 127 -13.09 1.42 -3.04
N ALA A 128 -11.88 1.96 -3.16
CA ALA A 128 -11.18 2.16 -4.41
C ALA A 128 -9.67 1.94 -4.27
N VAL A 129 -9.00 1.87 -5.39
CA VAL A 129 -7.54 2.00 -5.49
C VAL A 129 -7.21 3.19 -6.38
N PHE A 130 -6.35 4.08 -5.91
CA PHE A 130 -5.86 5.25 -6.60
C PHE A 130 -4.53 4.97 -7.28
N VAL A 131 -4.34 5.55 -8.46
CA VAL A 131 -3.15 5.36 -9.30
C VAL A 131 -2.44 6.68 -9.49
N TYR A 132 -1.18 6.71 -9.13
CA TYR A 132 -0.31 7.89 -9.28
C TYR A 132 0.78 7.60 -10.30
N ALA A 133 1.13 8.59 -11.13
CA ALA A 133 2.36 8.55 -11.90
C ALA A 133 3.54 8.60 -10.92
N LEU A 134 4.46 7.61 -10.98
CA LEU A 134 5.54 7.53 -10.02
C LEU A 134 6.52 8.71 -10.14
N ALA A 135 6.69 9.26 -11.34
CA ALA A 135 7.65 10.32 -11.61
C ALA A 135 7.40 11.61 -10.80
N ASP A 136 6.15 12.07 -10.75
CA ASP A 136 5.78 13.36 -10.18
C ASP A 136 4.64 13.28 -9.13
N LEU A 137 4.19 12.06 -8.83
CA LEU A 137 3.11 11.74 -7.91
C LEU A 137 1.78 12.44 -8.24
N LYS A 138 1.53 12.69 -9.53
CA LYS A 138 0.21 13.14 -9.98
C LYS A 138 -0.76 11.98 -9.99
N LEU A 139 -1.97 12.24 -9.50
CA LEU A 139 -3.09 11.31 -9.62
C LEU A 139 -3.46 11.15 -11.10
N ILE A 140 -3.43 9.92 -11.61
CA ILE A 140 -3.72 9.59 -13.01
C ILE A 140 -4.89 8.62 -13.18
N GLY A 141 -5.47 8.14 -12.09
CA GLY A 141 -6.63 7.27 -12.15
C GLY A 141 -7.14 6.81 -10.80
N GLU A 142 -8.37 6.30 -10.85
CA GLU A 142 -9.06 5.65 -9.75
C GLU A 142 -9.78 4.43 -10.31
N VAL A 143 -9.75 3.32 -9.56
CA VAL A 143 -10.51 2.11 -9.88
C VAL A 143 -11.40 1.79 -8.70
N ALA A 144 -12.72 1.88 -8.91
CA ALA A 144 -13.70 1.45 -7.93
C ALA A 144 -13.60 -0.08 -7.72
N LEU A 145 -13.65 -0.50 -6.47
CA LEU A 145 -13.60 -1.92 -6.11
C LEU A 145 -15.01 -2.48 -5.91
N PRO A 146 -15.19 -3.80 -6.05
CA PRO A 146 -16.48 -4.43 -5.87
C PRO A 146 -17.01 -4.18 -4.45
N ALA A 147 -18.34 -4.10 -4.33
CA ALA A 147 -19.03 -4.07 -3.05
C ALA A 147 -20.06 -5.21 -3.00
N LEU A 148 -20.26 -5.78 -1.84
CA LEU A 148 -21.29 -6.80 -1.64
C LEU A 148 -22.65 -6.12 -1.45
N LYS A 149 -23.58 -6.41 -2.34
CA LYS A 149 -24.97 -5.94 -2.25
C LYS A 149 -25.85 -7.08 -1.74
N LEU A 150 -26.49 -6.86 -0.61
CA LEU A 150 -27.47 -7.78 -0.04
C LEU A 150 -28.86 -7.14 -0.15
N PRO A 151 -29.92 -7.92 -0.44
CA PRO A 151 -31.28 -7.38 -0.48
C PRO A 151 -31.69 -6.71 0.84
N GLY A 152 -32.13 -5.46 0.78
CA GLY A 152 -32.60 -4.71 1.96
C GLY A 152 -31.48 -4.15 2.86
N HIS A 153 -30.22 -4.21 2.44
CA HIS A 153 -29.08 -3.65 3.16
C HIS A 153 -28.29 -2.70 2.26
N ASP A 154 -27.58 -1.78 2.89
CA ASP A 154 -26.60 -0.94 2.19
C ASP A 154 -25.42 -1.77 1.66
N ALA A 155 -24.72 -1.24 0.67
CA ALA A 155 -23.62 -1.94 0.07
C ALA A 155 -22.44 -2.03 1.07
N ILE A 156 -21.93 -3.25 1.27
CA ILE A 156 -20.75 -3.51 2.11
C ILE A 156 -19.51 -3.29 1.27
N ALA A 157 -18.65 -2.36 1.66
CA ALA A 157 -17.38 -2.10 1.01
C ALA A 157 -16.45 -3.33 1.08
N SER A 158 -15.55 -3.47 0.10
CA SER A 158 -14.62 -4.59 0.03
C SER A 158 -13.55 -4.58 1.15
N VAL A 159 -13.29 -3.43 1.76
CA VAL A 159 -12.18 -3.21 2.70
C VAL A 159 -10.86 -3.64 2.06
N PRO A 160 -10.40 -2.91 1.01
CA PRO A 160 -9.18 -3.24 0.29
C PRO A 160 -7.96 -3.12 1.21
N ASN A 161 -7.13 -4.17 1.26
CA ASN A 161 -6.12 -4.28 2.30
C ASN A 161 -4.70 -4.35 1.77
N TRP A 162 -4.38 -5.24 0.84
CA TRP A 162 -3.03 -5.46 0.31
C TRP A 162 -3.01 -5.41 -1.20
N VAL A 163 -1.83 -5.13 -1.76
CA VAL A 163 -1.61 -5.12 -3.22
C VAL A 163 -0.40 -5.97 -3.58
N THR A 164 -0.45 -6.61 -4.74
CA THR A 164 0.71 -7.25 -5.39
C THR A 164 0.54 -7.20 -6.90
N PHE A 165 1.66 -7.22 -7.63
CA PHE A 165 1.66 -7.15 -9.09
C PHE A 165 2.16 -8.44 -9.72
N THR A 166 1.76 -8.68 -10.97
CA THR A 166 2.50 -9.60 -11.81
C THR A 166 3.87 -9.00 -12.18
N PRO A 167 4.92 -9.80 -12.38
CA PRO A 167 6.26 -9.29 -12.71
C PRO A 167 6.32 -8.45 -13.98
N ASP A 168 5.41 -8.68 -14.92
CA ASP A 168 5.28 -7.92 -16.16
C ASP A 168 4.51 -6.60 -16.00
N SER A 169 4.10 -6.26 -14.77
CA SER A 169 3.32 -5.08 -14.42
C SER A 169 1.92 -4.99 -15.03
N LYS A 170 1.42 -6.02 -15.72
CA LYS A 170 0.13 -5.94 -16.43
C LYS A 170 -1.08 -6.18 -15.57
N THR A 171 -0.91 -6.78 -14.40
CA THR A 171 -2.02 -7.04 -13.49
C THR A 171 -1.61 -6.69 -12.06
N ILE A 172 -2.49 -5.98 -11.37
CA ILE A 172 -2.42 -5.79 -9.93
C ILE A 172 -3.55 -6.59 -9.27
N TYR A 173 -3.25 -7.23 -8.15
CA TYR A 173 -4.19 -7.93 -7.30
C TYR A 173 -4.41 -7.17 -6.01
N ILE A 174 -5.67 -7.00 -5.63
CA ILE A 174 -6.10 -6.31 -4.39
C ILE A 174 -6.84 -7.31 -3.51
N SER A 175 -6.40 -7.53 -2.28
CA SER A 175 -7.17 -8.33 -1.33
C SER A 175 -8.30 -7.53 -0.72
N ASN A 176 -9.51 -8.10 -0.70
CA ASN A 176 -10.76 -7.49 -0.23
C ASN A 176 -11.21 -8.20 1.04
N ALA A 177 -10.80 -7.69 2.19
CA ALA A 177 -10.93 -8.39 3.47
C ALA A 177 -12.37 -8.64 3.90
N ALA A 178 -13.32 -7.73 3.59
CA ALA A 178 -14.71 -7.85 4.03
C ALA A 178 -15.56 -8.76 3.12
N ILE A 179 -15.17 -8.97 1.87
CA ILE A 179 -15.98 -9.71 0.89
C ILE A 179 -15.31 -11.00 0.39
N LYS A 180 -14.28 -11.49 1.11
CA LYS A 180 -13.63 -12.80 0.88
C LYS A 180 -13.16 -12.98 -0.58
N SER A 181 -12.55 -11.95 -1.15
CA SER A 181 -12.13 -11.99 -2.56
C SER A 181 -10.80 -11.30 -2.80
N VAL A 182 -10.26 -11.53 -3.97
CA VAL A 182 -9.15 -10.78 -4.56
C VAL A 182 -9.63 -10.19 -5.87
N THR A 183 -9.45 -8.88 -6.06
CA THR A 183 -9.73 -8.20 -7.33
C THR A 183 -8.48 -8.16 -8.17
N ALA A 184 -8.55 -8.67 -9.41
CA ALA A 184 -7.53 -8.52 -10.43
C ALA A 184 -7.89 -7.34 -11.34
N ILE A 185 -6.95 -6.41 -11.51
CA ILE A 185 -7.12 -5.19 -12.31
C ILE A 185 -6.05 -5.17 -13.40
N ASP A 186 -6.44 -4.84 -14.61
CA ASP A 186 -5.52 -4.51 -15.69
C ASP A 186 -4.90 -3.14 -15.43
N THR A 187 -3.58 -3.06 -15.40
CA THR A 187 -2.87 -1.83 -15.00
C THR A 187 -2.88 -0.75 -16.06
N GLU A 188 -2.95 -1.12 -17.34
CA GLU A 188 -2.96 -0.18 -18.47
C GLU A 188 -4.34 0.45 -18.63
N SER A 189 -5.37 -0.38 -18.78
CA SER A 189 -6.75 0.07 -18.94
C SER A 189 -7.41 0.54 -17.64
N ARG A 190 -6.85 0.15 -16.48
CA ARG A 190 -7.41 0.41 -15.14
C ARG A 190 -8.82 -0.12 -14.98
N THR A 191 -9.06 -1.31 -15.50
CA THR A 191 -10.35 -2.00 -15.43
C THR A 191 -10.25 -3.29 -14.63
N VAL A 192 -11.31 -3.61 -13.89
CA VAL A 192 -11.43 -4.89 -13.17
C VAL A 192 -11.55 -6.02 -14.18
N LYS A 193 -10.61 -6.96 -14.16
CA LYS A 193 -10.59 -8.18 -14.98
C LYS A 193 -11.37 -9.32 -14.34
N ALA A 194 -11.22 -9.47 -13.02
CA ALA A 194 -11.86 -10.54 -12.29
C ALA A 194 -12.01 -10.20 -10.81
N VAL A 195 -13.02 -10.79 -10.18
CA VAL A 195 -13.18 -10.86 -8.72
C VAL A 195 -13.12 -12.34 -8.34
N ILE A 196 -12.06 -12.73 -7.66
CA ILE A 196 -11.70 -14.11 -7.39
C ILE A 196 -12.09 -14.44 -5.95
N PRO A 197 -13.04 -15.36 -5.71
CA PRO A 197 -13.37 -15.81 -4.36
C PRO A 197 -12.16 -16.48 -3.70
N VAL A 198 -11.93 -16.15 -2.43
CA VAL A 198 -10.87 -16.75 -1.61
C VAL A 198 -11.38 -17.04 -0.19
N GLY A 199 -10.50 -17.49 0.69
CA GLY A 199 -10.85 -17.75 2.09
C GLY A 199 -11.19 -16.50 2.89
N GLU A 200 -11.45 -16.70 4.17
CA GLU A 200 -11.88 -15.68 5.13
C GLU A 200 -10.83 -14.58 5.31
N VAL A 201 -11.29 -13.34 5.33
CA VAL A 201 -10.51 -12.14 5.67
C VAL A 201 -9.14 -12.11 4.98
N PRO A 202 -9.06 -12.16 3.63
CA PRO A 202 -7.79 -12.10 2.92
C PRO A 202 -7.11 -10.76 3.20
N LYS A 203 -5.86 -10.81 3.64
CA LYS A 203 -5.05 -9.62 3.91
C LYS A 203 -3.80 -9.61 3.05
N ARG A 204 -2.73 -10.25 3.53
CA ARG A 204 -1.46 -10.26 2.81
C ARG A 204 -1.54 -11.16 1.58
N ILE A 205 -1.13 -10.62 0.44
CA ILE A 205 -1.00 -11.34 -0.81
C ILE A 205 0.38 -11.07 -1.40
N THR A 206 0.91 -12.05 -2.12
CA THR A 206 2.15 -11.91 -2.88
C THR A 206 2.04 -12.71 -4.16
N THR A 207 2.75 -12.29 -5.18
CA THR A 207 2.88 -13.04 -6.43
C THR A 207 4.13 -13.90 -6.37
N LEU A 208 3.98 -15.19 -6.63
CA LEU A 208 5.07 -16.13 -6.80
C LEU A 208 5.20 -16.45 -8.29
N VAL A 209 6.42 -16.34 -8.81
CA VAL A 209 6.75 -16.85 -10.15
C VAL A 209 7.24 -18.27 -9.99
N ALA A 210 6.48 -19.23 -10.50
CA ALA A 210 6.94 -20.61 -10.63
C ALA A 210 7.80 -20.71 -11.89
N ASN A 211 9.02 -21.22 -11.74
CA ASN A 211 9.91 -21.56 -12.85
C ASN A 211 9.51 -22.89 -13.47
#